data_8a11f50991252a957cc7156e3524d9fd
#
_entry.id   8a11f50991252a957cc7156e3524d9fd
#
_cell.length_a   1.000
_cell.length_b   1.000
_cell.length_c   1.000
_cell.angle_alpha   90.00
_cell.angle_beta   90.00
_cell.angle_gamma   90.00
#
_symmetry.space_group_name_H-M   'P 1'
#
loop_
_entity.id
_entity.type
_entity.pdbx_description
1 polymer ?
#
loop_
_entity_poly.entity_id
_entity_poly.type
_entity_poly.pdbx_seq_one_letter_code
_entity_poly.pdbx_strand_id
1 'polypeptide(L)'
;MRSSRTESKFRFFLILTIMLLLLAAPGVGLTVADARASGKNTGNPFSFADLAEKWGPTVVNISTTQTIKSSRGFSGNMPRGNFGNDDFFGRFFGDMPERESKQNSLGSGFIISSDGYIFTNNHVVAKADKIKVKLSNGKEYDAEVKGKDPNTDLALIKIKPDGDLPCVKLGNSDKLRVGDWVFAIGNPFGLDHTVTAGIVSAKGRVIGAGPYDNFIQTDASINPGNSGGPLFNLDGEVVGINTAIAAQGQGIGFAVPINLAKDILKDLKAKGHVTRGWLGLAIQDITPDMADNLKLKDRRGALVGQVFPGEPADKAGIKAGDIIIAIAGRPVQDTHELLRIVAALPIGKKVVVRIVRDGQENDMEVVTGERKDAREMAAGGKLVEQMGMTLQEITPEMARNLGLPEKGGIVISRVNPNSPAEEAGLKAGDIILKVNRASIQGMKDFTDEIARSSKQETLLLLIKREDATMFLTLRRGNNK
;
A
#
# COMPACT_ATOMS: atom_id res chain seq x y z
N MET A 1 -36.35 -34.19 -68.84
CA MET A 1 -36.01 -34.75 -67.54
C MET A 1 -35.36 -36.14 -67.65
N ARG A 2 -34.12 -36.21 -68.13
CA ARG A 2 -33.36 -37.49 -68.19
C ARG A 2 -31.85 -37.17 -68.28
N SER A 3 -31.25 -36.42 -67.31
CA SER A 3 -29.82 -36.16 -67.40
C SER A 3 -29.07 -36.13 -66.02
N SER A 4 -29.79 -36.27 -64.92
CA SER A 4 -29.14 -36.12 -63.59
C SER A 4 -28.79 -37.38 -62.83
N ARG A 5 -29.13 -38.56 -63.39
CA ARG A 5 -28.88 -39.88 -62.75
C ARG A 5 -27.55 -40.53 -63.15
N THR A 6 -26.94 -40.11 -64.24
CA THR A 6 -25.71 -40.74 -64.78
C THR A 6 -24.44 -40.11 -64.14
N GLU A 7 -24.44 -38.84 -63.80
CA GLU A 7 -23.27 -38.21 -63.18
C GLU A 7 -23.07 -38.57 -61.70
N SER A 8 -24.14 -38.89 -60.97
CA SER A 8 -24.00 -39.36 -59.57
C SER A 8 -23.34 -40.75 -59.44
N LYS A 9 -23.63 -41.63 -60.37
CA LYS A 9 -23.03 -43.00 -60.37
C LYS A 9 -21.56 -42.99 -60.79
N PHE A 10 -21.13 -42.03 -61.62
CA PHE A 10 -19.76 -41.91 -62.07
C PHE A 10 -18.86 -41.34 -60.98
N ARG A 11 -19.35 -40.40 -60.18
CA ARG A 11 -18.65 -39.85 -59.04
C ARG A 11 -18.50 -40.88 -57.91
N PHE A 12 -19.50 -41.70 -57.67
CA PHE A 12 -19.44 -42.75 -56.64
C PHE A 12 -18.45 -43.90 -57.03
N PHE A 13 -18.36 -44.22 -58.29
CA PHE A 13 -17.39 -45.23 -58.78
C PHE A 13 -15.95 -44.73 -58.78
N LEU A 14 -15.74 -43.39 -59.04
CA LEU A 14 -14.40 -42.82 -59.04
C LEU A 14 -13.85 -42.72 -57.62
N ILE A 15 -14.69 -42.41 -56.62
CA ILE A 15 -14.28 -42.33 -55.19
C ILE A 15 -13.98 -43.74 -54.64
N LEU A 16 -14.74 -44.76 -55.05
CA LEU A 16 -14.54 -46.16 -54.64
C LEU A 16 -13.25 -46.69 -55.21
N THR A 17 -12.89 -46.36 -56.47
CA THR A 17 -11.66 -46.82 -57.14
C THR A 17 -10.40 -46.17 -56.57
N ILE A 18 -10.49 -44.89 -56.12
CA ILE A 18 -9.38 -44.21 -55.45
C ILE A 18 -9.16 -44.76 -54.02
N MET A 19 -10.23 -45.19 -53.35
CA MET A 19 -10.11 -45.82 -52.05
C MET A 19 -9.56 -47.25 -52.07
N LEU A 20 -9.78 -48.01 -53.20
CA LEU A 20 -9.19 -49.34 -53.38
C LEU A 20 -7.73 -49.30 -53.83
N LEU A 21 -7.27 -48.22 -54.50
CA LEU A 21 -5.88 -48.11 -54.96
C LEU A 21 -4.93 -47.70 -53.85
N LEU A 22 -5.45 -47.20 -52.72
CA LEU A 22 -4.68 -46.85 -51.49
C LEU A 22 -4.43 -48.05 -50.57
N LEU A 23 -5.08 -49.23 -50.87
CA LEU A 23 -4.94 -50.43 -50.06
C LEU A 23 -3.97 -51.49 -50.70
N ALA A 24 -3.35 -51.19 -51.83
CA ALA A 24 -2.50 -52.11 -52.56
C ALA A 24 -1.05 -51.65 -52.75
N ALA A 25 -0.51 -50.86 -51.83
CA ALA A 25 0.92 -50.54 -51.78
C ALA A 25 1.61 -51.52 -50.81
N PRO A 26 2.44 -52.49 -51.34
CA PRO A 26 3.17 -53.41 -50.47
C PRO A 26 4.33 -52.58 -49.77
N GLY A 27 4.34 -52.55 -48.45
CA GLY A 27 5.58 -52.43 -47.71
C GLY A 27 6.05 -51.02 -47.30
N VAL A 28 5.13 -50.14 -46.84
CA VAL A 28 5.58 -49.11 -45.89
C VAL A 28 5.15 -49.59 -44.52
N GLY A 29 6.03 -50.36 -43.88
CA GLY A 29 5.92 -50.63 -42.46
C GLY A 29 6.02 -49.28 -41.73
N LEU A 30 4.87 -48.73 -41.30
CA LEU A 30 4.84 -47.77 -40.24
C LEU A 30 5.32 -48.50 -38.98
N THR A 31 6.64 -48.55 -38.81
CA THR A 31 7.19 -48.77 -37.48
C THR A 31 6.68 -47.58 -36.68
N VAL A 32 5.67 -47.79 -35.85
CA VAL A 32 5.45 -47.01 -34.67
C VAL A 32 6.71 -47.20 -33.85
N ALA A 33 7.74 -46.40 -34.13
CA ALA A 33 8.87 -46.28 -33.25
C ALA A 33 8.26 -45.84 -31.92
N ASP A 34 8.28 -46.72 -30.96
CA ASP A 34 8.14 -46.38 -29.55
C ASP A 34 9.14 -45.25 -29.27
N ALA A 35 8.71 -44.02 -29.41
CA ALA A 35 9.42 -42.88 -28.96
C ALA A 35 9.31 -42.81 -27.43
N ARG A 36 9.69 -43.89 -26.77
CA ARG A 36 10.29 -43.84 -25.46
C ARG A 36 11.74 -43.36 -25.61
N ALA A 37 11.87 -42.18 -26.19
CA ALA A 37 13.11 -41.44 -26.14
C ALA A 37 13.34 -41.04 -24.70
N SER A 38 14.38 -41.62 -24.15
CA SER A 38 15.17 -41.13 -23.04
C SER A 38 14.95 -39.62 -22.80
N GLY A 39 14.24 -39.32 -21.69
CA GLY A 39 13.88 -37.92 -21.32
C GLY A 39 15.05 -37.02 -21.18
N LYS A 40 15.26 -36.19 -22.14
CA LYS A 40 15.46 -34.78 -21.88
C LYS A 40 14.06 -34.15 -21.95
N ASN A 41 13.55 -33.77 -20.81
CA ASN A 41 12.34 -33.01 -20.66
C ASN A 41 12.49 -31.78 -21.55
N THR A 42 12.03 -31.87 -22.80
CA THR A 42 11.75 -30.72 -23.63
C THR A 42 10.55 -30.09 -22.96
N GLY A 43 10.84 -29.21 -21.93
CA GLY A 43 9.85 -28.67 -21.06
C GLY A 43 8.68 -28.19 -21.90
N ASN A 44 7.49 -28.67 -21.55
CA ASN A 44 6.27 -28.15 -22.12
C ASN A 44 6.34 -26.63 -21.88
N PRO A 45 6.47 -25.79 -22.93
CA PRO A 45 6.72 -24.34 -22.75
C PRO A 45 5.60 -23.63 -21.99
N PHE A 46 4.55 -24.36 -21.61
CA PHE A 46 3.39 -23.85 -20.86
C PHE A 46 3.17 -24.50 -19.50
N SER A 47 4.12 -25.34 -19.02
CA SER A 47 4.00 -25.94 -17.69
C SER A 47 4.77 -25.12 -16.65
N PHE A 48 4.09 -24.77 -15.56
CA PHE A 48 4.69 -24.14 -14.38
C PHE A 48 5.11 -25.16 -13.32
N ALA A 49 4.95 -26.47 -13.57
CA ALA A 49 5.15 -27.52 -12.58
C ALA A 49 6.57 -27.51 -11.98
N ASP A 50 7.59 -27.47 -12.83
CA ASP A 50 9.01 -27.48 -12.38
C ASP A 50 9.34 -26.22 -11.55
N LEU A 51 8.77 -25.07 -11.93
CA LEU A 51 8.93 -23.82 -11.18
C LEU A 51 8.19 -23.86 -9.84
N ALA A 52 6.99 -24.44 -9.81
CA ALA A 52 6.21 -24.59 -8.60
C ALA A 52 6.89 -25.54 -7.60
N GLU A 53 7.41 -26.68 -8.08
CA GLU A 53 8.17 -27.63 -7.27
C GLU A 53 9.44 -27.00 -6.70
N LYS A 54 10.19 -26.26 -7.52
CA LYS A 54 11.43 -25.61 -7.13
C LYS A 54 11.22 -24.51 -6.11
N TRP A 55 10.20 -23.65 -6.29
CA TRP A 55 10.03 -22.44 -5.51
C TRP A 55 8.96 -22.55 -4.41
N GLY A 56 8.10 -23.57 -4.47
CA GLY A 56 7.14 -23.86 -3.41
C GLY A 56 7.76 -23.85 -2.01
N PRO A 57 8.89 -24.55 -1.77
CA PRO A 57 9.54 -24.57 -0.45
C PRO A 57 9.94 -23.20 0.11
N THR A 58 10.00 -22.15 -0.72
CA THR A 58 10.30 -20.79 -0.27
C THR A 58 9.05 -20.02 0.18
N VAL A 59 7.85 -20.54 -0.09
CA VAL A 59 6.57 -19.91 0.26
C VAL A 59 6.02 -20.52 1.53
N VAL A 60 5.58 -19.66 2.43
CA VAL A 60 5.14 -20.04 3.77
C VAL A 60 3.69 -19.65 4.02
N ASN A 61 3.02 -20.41 4.88
CA ASN A 61 1.75 -20.01 5.45
C ASN A 61 1.99 -19.11 6.68
N ILE A 62 1.18 -18.08 6.80
CA ILE A 62 1.19 -17.17 7.95
C ILE A 62 -0.18 -17.22 8.60
N SER A 63 -0.23 -17.65 9.85
CA SER A 63 -1.42 -17.62 10.68
C SER A 63 -1.25 -16.64 11.82
N THR A 64 -2.27 -15.82 12.07
CA THR A 64 -2.25 -14.81 13.12
C THR A 64 -3.40 -15.04 14.08
N THR A 65 -3.17 -14.75 15.36
CA THR A 65 -4.20 -14.79 16.39
C THR A 65 -4.36 -13.41 16.98
N GLN A 66 -5.59 -12.91 17.02
CA GLN A 66 -5.96 -11.68 17.72
C GLN A 66 -6.83 -12.02 18.90
N THR A 67 -6.52 -11.48 20.09
CA THR A 67 -7.34 -11.59 21.30
C THR A 67 -8.24 -10.37 21.40
N ILE A 68 -9.50 -10.52 21.07
CA ILE A 68 -10.49 -9.44 21.23
C ILE A 68 -10.87 -9.39 22.71
N LYS A 69 -10.39 -8.37 23.43
CA LYS A 69 -10.94 -8.03 24.75
C LYS A 69 -12.30 -7.36 24.54
N SER A 70 -13.40 -8.11 24.64
CA SER A 70 -14.74 -7.54 24.60
C SER A 70 -14.96 -6.70 25.86
N SER A 71 -14.87 -5.38 25.76
CA SER A 71 -15.48 -4.50 26.75
C SER A 71 -17.00 -4.54 26.52
N ARG A 72 -17.74 -5.17 27.42
CA ARG A 72 -19.21 -5.04 27.50
C ARG A 72 -19.55 -3.58 27.75
N GLY A 73 -20.11 -2.91 26.75
CA GLY A 73 -20.56 -1.54 26.91
C GLY A 73 -21.13 -0.95 25.63
N PHE A 74 -22.46 -0.91 25.59
CA PHE A 74 -23.31 -0.02 24.79
C PHE A 74 -23.50 -0.32 23.29
N SER A 75 -24.58 -1.05 23.03
CA SER A 75 -25.28 -1.03 21.74
C SER A 75 -25.90 0.36 21.52
N GLY A 76 -25.26 1.18 20.74
CA GLY A 76 -25.76 2.47 20.29
C GLY A 76 -25.49 2.60 18.80
N ASN A 77 -26.57 2.73 18.02
CA ASN A 77 -26.58 2.97 16.58
C ASN A 77 -25.76 4.23 16.26
N MET A 78 -24.50 4.08 15.79
CA MET A 78 -23.72 5.19 15.27
C MET A 78 -23.60 5.10 13.74
N PRO A 79 -23.71 6.24 13.02
CA PRO A 79 -23.56 6.26 11.57
C PRO A 79 -22.14 5.86 11.17
N ARG A 80 -22.01 4.91 10.25
CA ARG A 80 -20.76 4.55 9.59
C ARG A 80 -20.22 5.73 8.78
N GLY A 81 -19.24 6.41 9.33
CA GLY A 81 -18.52 7.50 8.67
C GLY A 81 -17.22 7.77 9.39
N ASN A 82 -16.21 6.93 9.17
CA ASN A 82 -14.84 7.38 9.38
C ASN A 82 -13.87 6.57 8.52
N PHE A 83 -13.20 7.27 7.60
CA PHE A 83 -12.20 6.75 6.69
C PHE A 83 -10.88 6.53 7.45
N GLY A 84 -10.70 5.35 8.03
CA GLY A 84 -9.42 4.88 8.56
C GLY A 84 -8.90 3.72 7.71
N ASN A 85 -7.58 3.63 7.57
CA ASN A 85 -6.83 2.57 6.85
C ASN A 85 -7.15 1.13 7.32
N ASP A 86 -8.11 0.96 8.24
CA ASP A 86 -8.44 -0.32 8.88
C ASP A 86 -9.37 -1.23 8.06
N ASP A 87 -9.91 -0.74 6.94
CA ASP A 87 -10.92 -1.42 6.15
C ASP A 87 -10.43 -1.95 4.79
N PHE A 88 -9.11 -2.06 4.62
CA PHE A 88 -8.51 -2.52 3.36
C PHE A 88 -9.04 -3.91 2.96
N PHE A 89 -9.11 -4.83 3.92
CA PHE A 89 -9.55 -6.20 3.65
C PHE A 89 -11.05 -6.26 3.32
N GLY A 90 -11.88 -5.52 4.06
CA GLY A 90 -13.33 -5.46 3.80
C GLY A 90 -13.67 -4.87 2.42
N ARG A 91 -12.89 -3.89 1.95
CA ARG A 91 -13.09 -3.28 0.62
C ARG A 91 -12.80 -4.22 -0.54
N PHE A 92 -11.81 -5.12 -0.40
CA PHE A 92 -11.35 -5.98 -1.50
C PHE A 92 -11.88 -7.40 -1.43
N PHE A 93 -12.19 -7.93 -0.22
CA PHE A 93 -12.61 -9.32 -0.04
C PHE A 93 -14.05 -9.48 0.48
N GLY A 94 -14.75 -8.37 0.77
CA GLY A 94 -16.12 -8.36 1.31
C GLY A 94 -16.19 -8.62 2.82
N ASP A 95 -17.30 -8.18 3.43
CA ASP A 95 -17.56 -8.40 4.86
C ASP A 95 -17.78 -9.90 5.14
N MET A 96 -16.82 -10.54 5.80
CA MET A 96 -17.09 -11.84 6.40
C MET A 96 -17.91 -11.64 7.69
N PRO A 97 -18.95 -12.46 7.92
CA PRO A 97 -19.78 -12.31 9.12
C PRO A 97 -18.95 -12.51 10.39
N GLU A 98 -18.98 -11.51 11.27
CA GLU A 98 -18.37 -11.57 12.60
C GLU A 98 -19.05 -12.66 13.42
N ARG A 99 -18.32 -13.74 13.66
CA ARG A 99 -18.63 -14.67 14.76
C ARG A 99 -17.64 -14.42 15.88
N GLU A 100 -18.13 -14.27 17.09
CA GLU A 100 -17.36 -14.26 18.34
C GLU A 100 -16.49 -15.52 18.41
N SER A 101 -15.23 -15.42 18.02
CA SER A 101 -14.18 -16.42 18.26
C SER A 101 -12.84 -15.83 17.88
N LYS A 102 -11.76 -16.34 18.43
CA LYS A 102 -10.38 -15.98 18.06
C LYS A 102 -10.27 -15.84 16.55
N GLN A 103 -10.14 -14.60 16.08
CA GLN A 103 -10.07 -14.33 14.65
C GLN A 103 -8.68 -14.74 14.17
N ASN A 104 -8.61 -15.83 13.41
CA ASN A 104 -7.39 -16.28 12.76
C ASN A 104 -7.38 -15.69 11.36
N SER A 105 -6.49 -14.74 11.08
CA SER A 105 -6.20 -14.33 9.72
C SER A 105 -5.20 -15.29 9.11
N LEU A 106 -5.43 -15.68 7.86
CA LEU A 106 -4.56 -16.58 7.10
C LEU A 106 -4.03 -15.82 5.88
N GLY A 107 -2.73 -15.88 5.68
CA GLY A 107 -2.04 -15.31 4.53
C GLY A 107 -0.83 -16.14 4.15
N SER A 108 -0.13 -15.67 3.14
CA SER A 108 1.14 -16.23 2.69
C SER A 108 2.29 -15.26 2.92
N GLY A 109 3.49 -15.78 2.84
CA GLY A 109 4.72 -15.01 2.77
C GLY A 109 5.77 -15.77 2.00
N PHE A 110 6.93 -15.17 1.79
CA PHE A 110 8.06 -15.86 1.15
C PHE A 110 9.38 -15.49 1.80
N ILE A 111 10.26 -16.47 1.87
CA ILE A 111 11.56 -16.39 2.52
C ILE A 111 12.55 -15.66 1.60
N ILE A 112 13.13 -14.55 2.08
CA ILE A 112 14.07 -13.73 1.31
C ILE A 112 15.53 -13.90 1.73
N SER A 113 15.77 -14.64 2.81
CA SER A 113 17.13 -14.94 3.27
C SER A 113 17.15 -16.24 4.08
N SER A 114 18.26 -16.99 4.01
CA SER A 114 18.41 -18.30 4.66
C SER A 114 18.28 -18.25 6.18
N ASP A 115 18.57 -17.09 6.79
CA ASP A 115 18.44 -16.84 8.22
C ASP A 115 17.00 -16.57 8.68
N GLY A 116 15.99 -16.58 7.78
CA GLY A 116 14.57 -16.57 8.10
C GLY A 116 13.87 -15.21 8.04
N TYR A 117 14.35 -14.23 7.26
CA TYR A 117 13.52 -13.07 6.91
C TYR A 117 12.47 -13.42 5.87
N ILE A 118 11.25 -12.93 6.06
CA ILE A 118 10.08 -13.24 5.24
C ILE A 118 9.35 -11.94 4.91
N PHE A 119 9.04 -11.71 3.63
CA PHE A 119 8.09 -10.69 3.22
C PHE A 119 6.66 -11.23 3.25
N THR A 120 5.73 -10.36 3.62
CA THR A 120 4.28 -10.55 3.54
C THR A 120 3.59 -9.19 3.43
N ASN A 121 2.26 -9.18 3.37
CA ASN A 121 1.50 -7.93 3.46
C ASN A 121 1.35 -7.44 4.91
N ASN A 122 1.26 -6.11 5.07
CA ASN A 122 1.01 -5.51 6.36
C ASN A 122 -0.36 -5.92 6.93
N HIS A 123 -1.42 -5.96 6.10
CA HIS A 123 -2.75 -6.35 6.57
C HIS A 123 -2.82 -7.77 7.14
N VAL A 124 -1.93 -8.69 6.71
CA VAL A 124 -1.84 -10.05 7.25
C VAL A 124 -1.38 -10.05 8.72
N VAL A 125 -0.49 -9.11 9.10
CA VAL A 125 0.16 -9.09 10.42
C VAL A 125 -0.21 -7.90 11.30
N ALA A 126 -0.96 -6.92 10.79
CA ALA A 126 -1.16 -5.62 11.44
C ALA A 126 -1.85 -5.70 12.80
N LYS A 127 -2.82 -6.60 12.97
CA LYS A 127 -3.65 -6.76 14.18
C LYS A 127 -3.28 -8.00 15.01
N ALA A 128 -2.15 -8.65 14.69
CA ALA A 128 -1.74 -9.90 15.30
C ALA A 128 -1.11 -9.68 16.67
N ASP A 129 -1.62 -10.37 17.70
CA ASP A 129 -0.92 -10.54 18.99
C ASP A 129 0.16 -11.63 18.88
N LYS A 130 -0.11 -12.65 18.07
CA LYS A 130 0.80 -13.77 17.83
C LYS A 130 0.80 -14.12 16.35
N ILE A 131 2.00 -14.34 15.79
CA ILE A 131 2.22 -14.74 14.41
C ILE A 131 2.94 -16.09 14.39
N LYS A 132 2.35 -17.04 13.67
CA LYS A 132 2.96 -18.34 13.39
C LYS A 132 3.22 -18.47 11.90
N VAL A 133 4.40 -18.98 11.57
CA VAL A 133 4.81 -19.30 10.21
C VAL A 133 4.97 -20.81 10.09
N LYS A 134 4.26 -21.41 9.13
CA LYS A 134 4.38 -22.82 8.80
C LYS A 134 5.10 -22.97 7.46
N LEU A 135 6.21 -23.72 7.48
CA LEU A 135 6.99 -24.03 6.28
C LEU A 135 6.37 -25.20 5.51
N SER A 136 6.79 -25.37 4.25
CA SER A 136 6.36 -26.49 3.38
C SER A 136 6.63 -27.88 3.95
N ASN A 137 7.69 -28.03 4.78
CA ASN A 137 8.01 -29.28 5.45
C ASN A 137 7.18 -29.54 6.72
N GLY A 138 6.17 -28.71 6.99
CA GLY A 138 5.27 -28.81 8.15
C GLY A 138 5.81 -28.22 9.46
N LYS A 139 7.09 -27.79 9.53
CA LYS A 139 7.62 -27.12 10.72
C LYS A 139 6.96 -25.77 10.94
N GLU A 140 6.65 -25.47 12.21
CA GLU A 140 6.06 -24.21 12.63
C GLU A 140 7.03 -23.41 13.49
N TYR A 141 7.05 -22.10 13.28
CA TYR A 141 7.87 -21.15 14.03
C TYR A 141 7.03 -19.96 14.47
N ASP A 142 7.30 -19.45 15.68
CA ASP A 142 6.80 -18.13 16.07
C ASP A 142 7.62 -17.07 15.32
N ALA A 143 6.93 -16.03 14.83
CA ALA A 143 7.54 -14.96 14.07
C ALA A 143 7.42 -13.60 14.77
N GLU A 144 8.46 -12.78 14.62
CA GLU A 144 8.51 -11.41 15.09
C GLU A 144 8.35 -10.44 13.91
N VAL A 145 7.56 -9.38 14.06
CA VAL A 145 7.51 -8.28 13.10
C VAL A 145 8.78 -7.45 13.22
N LYS A 146 9.61 -7.42 12.20
CA LYS A 146 10.82 -6.59 12.15
C LYS A 146 10.55 -5.20 11.62
N GLY A 147 9.58 -5.06 10.75
CA GLY A 147 9.12 -3.78 10.26
C GLY A 147 7.84 -3.90 9.45
N LYS A 148 7.09 -2.81 9.40
CA LYS A 148 5.86 -2.72 8.63
C LYS A 148 5.68 -1.35 8.01
N ASP A 149 5.03 -1.34 6.86
CA ASP A 149 4.68 -0.15 6.12
C ASP A 149 3.22 -0.21 5.68
N PRO A 150 2.31 0.40 6.44
CA PRO A 150 0.88 0.44 6.08
C PRO A 150 0.59 1.17 4.76
N ASN A 151 1.46 2.10 4.35
CA ASN A 151 1.24 2.91 3.14
C ASN A 151 1.47 2.14 1.84
N THR A 152 2.24 1.03 1.88
CA THR A 152 2.49 0.15 0.74
C THR A 152 1.94 -1.25 0.97
N ASP A 153 1.29 -1.46 2.12
CA ASP A 153 0.79 -2.76 2.57
C ASP A 153 1.87 -3.86 2.62
N LEU A 154 3.09 -3.52 3.04
CA LEU A 154 4.20 -4.45 3.17
C LEU A 154 4.62 -4.65 4.63
N ALA A 155 5.03 -5.87 4.97
CA ALA A 155 5.63 -6.21 6.25
C ALA A 155 6.81 -7.16 6.09
N LEU A 156 7.79 -7.00 6.97
CA LEU A 156 8.94 -7.87 7.12
C LEU A 156 8.83 -8.57 8.47
N ILE A 157 8.77 -9.89 8.45
CA ILE A 157 8.77 -10.71 9.66
C ILE A 157 10.03 -11.58 9.71
N LYS A 158 10.35 -12.09 10.88
CA LYS A 158 11.54 -12.90 11.12
C LYS A 158 11.19 -14.12 11.95
N ILE A 159 11.61 -15.29 11.50
CA ILE A 159 11.62 -16.54 12.27
C ILE A 159 13.05 -16.90 12.68
N LYS A 160 13.20 -17.79 13.65
CA LYS A 160 14.50 -18.38 14.06
C LYS A 160 14.50 -19.84 13.62
N PRO A 161 14.98 -20.14 12.41
CA PRO A 161 15.00 -21.53 11.91
C PRO A 161 16.11 -22.35 12.57
N ASP A 162 15.96 -23.68 12.58
CA ASP A 162 16.97 -24.61 13.09
C ASP A 162 18.17 -24.81 12.14
N GLY A 163 18.14 -24.22 10.96
CA GLY A 163 19.17 -24.31 9.92
C GLY A 163 18.84 -23.39 8.74
N ASP A 164 19.65 -23.41 7.70
CA ASP A 164 19.46 -22.59 6.52
C ASP A 164 18.17 -22.93 5.77
N LEU A 165 17.41 -21.88 5.43
CA LEU A 165 16.18 -22.00 4.68
C LEU A 165 16.39 -21.74 3.17
N PRO A 166 15.63 -22.41 2.30
CA PRO A 166 15.56 -22.00 0.89
C PRO A 166 14.97 -20.59 0.81
N CYS A 167 15.55 -19.75 -0.05
CA CYS A 167 15.08 -18.39 -0.23
C CYS A 167 14.90 -18.05 -1.71
N VAL A 168 13.99 -17.10 -1.99
CA VAL A 168 13.70 -16.63 -3.34
C VAL A 168 14.80 -15.73 -3.88
N LYS A 169 14.84 -15.61 -5.21
CA LYS A 169 15.58 -14.55 -5.90
C LYS A 169 14.64 -13.38 -6.18
N LEU A 170 14.98 -12.18 -5.71
CA LEU A 170 14.23 -10.96 -5.99
C LEU A 170 14.60 -10.43 -7.38
N GLY A 171 13.64 -10.39 -8.28
CA GLY A 171 13.77 -9.93 -9.65
C GLY A 171 13.75 -8.40 -9.79
N ASN A 172 13.37 -7.93 -10.97
CA ASN A 172 13.22 -6.50 -11.28
C ASN A 172 11.85 -6.24 -11.92
N SER A 173 10.92 -5.66 -11.14
CA SER A 173 9.58 -5.34 -11.60
C SER A 173 9.50 -4.26 -12.68
N ASP A 174 10.54 -3.41 -12.81
CA ASP A 174 10.55 -2.37 -13.85
C ASP A 174 10.74 -2.98 -15.25
N LYS A 175 11.44 -4.13 -15.34
CA LYS A 175 11.66 -4.85 -16.59
C LYS A 175 10.45 -5.61 -17.10
N LEU A 176 9.43 -5.86 -16.26
CA LEU A 176 8.19 -6.50 -16.68
C LEU A 176 7.50 -5.67 -17.76
N ARG A 177 6.93 -6.37 -18.73
CA ARG A 177 6.09 -5.80 -19.78
C ARG A 177 4.68 -6.36 -19.68
N VAL A 178 3.71 -5.60 -20.12
CA VAL A 178 2.34 -6.10 -20.31
C VAL A 178 2.39 -7.27 -21.30
N GLY A 179 1.75 -8.38 -20.94
CA GLY A 179 1.77 -9.62 -21.70
C GLY A 179 2.82 -10.65 -21.22
N ASP A 180 3.78 -10.29 -20.37
CA ASP A 180 4.73 -11.26 -19.82
C ASP A 180 4.00 -12.23 -18.89
N TRP A 181 4.33 -13.53 -18.98
CA TRP A 181 3.79 -14.55 -18.11
C TRP A 181 4.27 -14.39 -16.67
N VAL A 182 3.34 -14.56 -15.73
CA VAL A 182 3.60 -14.58 -14.29
C VAL A 182 2.82 -15.70 -13.62
N PHE A 183 3.30 -16.17 -12.48
CA PHE A 183 2.56 -17.13 -11.65
C PHE A 183 2.67 -16.77 -10.17
N ALA A 184 1.57 -16.97 -9.46
CA ALA A 184 1.50 -16.75 -8.02
C ALA A 184 1.57 -18.09 -7.30
N ILE A 185 2.30 -18.14 -6.19
CA ILE A 185 2.28 -19.26 -5.27
C ILE A 185 1.76 -18.75 -3.93
N GLY A 186 0.79 -19.46 -3.37
CA GLY A 186 0.28 -19.23 -2.03
C GLY A 186 0.22 -20.51 -1.22
N ASN A 187 0.07 -20.37 0.09
CA ASN A 187 -0.14 -21.49 1.01
C ASN A 187 -1.31 -21.18 1.97
N PRO A 188 -2.55 -21.10 1.45
CA PRO A 188 -3.70 -20.53 2.17
C PRO A 188 -4.06 -21.26 3.46
N PHE A 189 -3.85 -22.57 3.53
CA PHE A 189 -4.28 -23.39 4.68
C PHE A 189 -3.12 -24.15 5.34
N GLY A 190 -1.87 -23.92 4.88
CA GLY A 190 -0.72 -24.67 5.38
C GLY A 190 -0.78 -26.18 5.07
N LEU A 191 -1.61 -26.58 4.12
CA LEU A 191 -1.76 -27.99 3.67
C LEU A 191 -0.87 -28.23 2.46
N ASP A 192 -1.14 -27.51 1.34
CA ASP A 192 -0.39 -27.58 0.10
C ASP A 192 -0.32 -26.21 -0.57
N HIS A 193 0.66 -26.04 -1.46
CA HIS A 193 0.81 -24.81 -2.23
C HIS A 193 -0.27 -24.73 -3.31
N THR A 194 -0.90 -23.57 -3.41
CA THR A 194 -1.79 -23.23 -4.53
C THR A 194 -1.00 -22.42 -5.54
N VAL A 195 -1.01 -22.85 -6.80
CA VAL A 195 -0.35 -22.18 -7.91
C VAL A 195 -1.40 -21.65 -8.87
N THR A 196 -1.32 -20.38 -9.22
CA THR A 196 -2.13 -19.78 -10.27
C THR A 196 -1.22 -19.07 -11.27
N ALA A 197 -1.59 -19.07 -12.55
CA ALA A 197 -0.80 -18.46 -13.60
C ALA A 197 -1.65 -17.53 -14.47
N GLY A 198 -1.01 -16.53 -15.04
CA GLY A 198 -1.61 -15.54 -15.92
C GLY A 198 -0.53 -14.64 -16.51
N ILE A 199 -0.92 -13.46 -16.93
CA ILE A 199 -0.01 -12.48 -17.52
C ILE A 199 -0.02 -11.17 -16.73
N VAL A 200 0.97 -10.33 -16.95
CA VAL A 200 0.92 -8.92 -16.57
C VAL A 200 -0.11 -8.23 -17.45
N SER A 201 -1.27 -7.90 -16.90
CA SER A 201 -2.35 -7.24 -17.64
C SER A 201 -2.13 -5.72 -17.76
N ALA A 202 -1.54 -5.11 -16.73
CA ALA A 202 -1.16 -3.68 -16.71
C ALA A 202 -0.09 -3.41 -15.63
N LYS A 203 0.51 -2.23 -15.69
CA LYS A 203 1.45 -1.73 -14.68
C LYS A 203 1.04 -0.33 -14.24
N GLY A 204 1.46 0.08 -13.04
CA GLY A 204 1.22 1.43 -12.54
C GLY A 204 -0.22 1.68 -12.11
N ARG A 205 -0.98 0.63 -11.75
CA ARG A 205 -2.37 0.80 -11.35
C ARG A 205 -2.50 1.50 -10.01
N VAL A 206 -3.35 2.52 -9.98
CA VAL A 206 -3.80 3.22 -8.79
C VAL A 206 -5.21 2.73 -8.48
N ILE A 207 -5.42 2.12 -7.32
CA ILE A 207 -6.70 1.50 -6.94
C ILE A 207 -7.29 2.11 -5.66
N GLY A 208 -6.65 3.15 -5.11
CA GLY A 208 -7.08 3.82 -3.88
C GLY A 208 -6.77 3.02 -2.60
N ALA A 209 -5.82 2.10 -2.66
CA ALA A 209 -5.37 1.33 -1.51
C ALA A 209 -4.41 2.12 -0.62
N GLY A 210 -3.64 3.03 -1.21
CA GLY A 210 -2.70 3.87 -0.48
C GLY A 210 -2.14 5.02 -1.33
N PRO A 211 -1.40 5.94 -0.68
CA PRO A 211 -0.85 7.12 -1.37
C PRO A 211 0.27 6.79 -2.36
N TYR A 212 0.84 5.59 -2.28
CA TYR A 212 1.95 5.14 -3.12
C TYR A 212 1.56 4.00 -4.05
N ASP A 213 0.28 3.91 -4.40
CA ASP A 213 -0.24 2.90 -5.32
C ASP A 213 0.57 2.88 -6.63
N ASN A 214 1.00 1.69 -7.01
CA ASN A 214 1.75 1.42 -8.24
C ASN A 214 1.65 -0.06 -8.60
N PHE A 215 0.44 -0.64 -8.55
CA PHE A 215 0.28 -2.08 -8.63
C PHE A 215 0.58 -2.64 -10.02
N ILE A 216 1.11 -3.87 -10.03
CA ILE A 216 1.07 -4.77 -11.18
C ILE A 216 -0.32 -5.39 -11.19
N GLN A 217 -1.05 -5.26 -12.30
CA GLN A 217 -2.30 -5.96 -12.53
C GLN A 217 -2.01 -7.28 -13.25
N THR A 218 -2.64 -8.37 -12.82
CA THR A 218 -2.53 -9.70 -13.43
C THR A 218 -3.89 -10.38 -13.46
N ASP A 219 -4.08 -11.29 -14.40
CA ASP A 219 -5.23 -12.21 -14.45
C ASP A 219 -4.92 -13.57 -13.81
N ALA A 220 -3.68 -13.79 -13.33
CA ALA A 220 -3.40 -14.87 -12.40
C ALA A 220 -4.33 -14.73 -11.19
N SER A 221 -5.08 -15.78 -10.86
CA SER A 221 -6.11 -15.71 -9.81
C SER A 221 -5.48 -15.41 -8.45
N ILE A 222 -5.78 -14.24 -7.90
CA ILE A 222 -5.44 -13.85 -6.53
C ILE A 222 -6.69 -14.08 -5.68
N ASN A 223 -6.54 -14.81 -4.57
CA ASN A 223 -7.64 -15.17 -3.67
C ASN A 223 -7.18 -15.04 -2.21
N PRO A 224 -8.12 -14.99 -1.24
CA PRO A 224 -7.76 -15.07 0.16
C PRO A 224 -6.85 -16.27 0.42
N GLY A 225 -5.67 -16.00 0.99
CA GLY A 225 -4.65 -17.00 1.30
C GLY A 225 -3.40 -16.95 0.44
N ASN A 226 -3.42 -16.43 -0.81
CA ASN A 226 -2.18 -16.13 -1.52
C ASN A 226 -1.71 -14.67 -1.36
N SER A 227 -2.49 -13.82 -0.68
CA SER A 227 -2.06 -12.48 -0.26
C SER A 227 -0.80 -12.55 0.61
N GLY A 228 0.19 -11.70 0.32
CA GLY A 228 1.52 -11.71 0.91
C GLY A 228 2.50 -12.70 0.28
N GLY A 229 1.99 -13.65 -0.53
CA GLY A 229 2.81 -14.57 -1.30
C GLY A 229 3.46 -13.91 -2.54
N PRO A 230 4.44 -14.58 -3.16
CA PRO A 230 5.17 -14.06 -4.30
C PRO A 230 4.41 -14.17 -5.61
N LEU A 231 4.60 -13.18 -6.48
CA LEU A 231 4.35 -13.26 -7.92
C LEU A 231 5.68 -13.45 -8.63
N PHE A 232 5.84 -14.56 -9.35
CA PHE A 232 7.06 -14.93 -10.05
C PHE A 232 6.97 -14.64 -11.56
N ASN A 233 8.11 -14.36 -12.18
CA ASN A 233 8.29 -14.47 -13.63
C ASN A 233 8.72 -15.89 -14.04
N LEU A 234 8.86 -16.14 -15.35
CA LEU A 234 9.29 -17.45 -15.88
C LEU A 234 10.75 -17.83 -15.53
N ASP A 235 11.57 -16.85 -15.14
CA ASP A 235 12.94 -17.12 -14.67
C ASP A 235 12.97 -17.58 -13.19
N GLY A 236 11.78 -17.65 -12.55
CA GLY A 236 11.63 -18.00 -11.12
C GLY A 236 12.12 -16.90 -10.18
N GLU A 237 12.08 -15.64 -10.63
CA GLU A 237 12.37 -14.49 -9.80
C GLU A 237 11.08 -13.84 -9.32
N VAL A 238 11.04 -13.41 -8.08
CA VAL A 238 9.89 -12.68 -7.52
C VAL A 238 9.86 -11.27 -8.13
N VAL A 239 8.77 -10.94 -8.80
CA VAL A 239 8.54 -9.64 -9.45
C VAL A 239 7.45 -8.82 -8.79
N GLY A 240 6.66 -9.44 -7.90
CA GLY A 240 5.62 -8.76 -7.13
C GLY A 240 5.23 -9.53 -5.87
N ILE A 241 4.45 -8.86 -5.02
CA ILE A 241 3.85 -9.41 -3.80
C ILE A 241 2.34 -9.34 -3.96
N ASN A 242 1.67 -10.49 -4.01
CA ASN A 242 0.23 -10.57 -4.19
C ASN A 242 -0.49 -9.87 -3.04
N THR A 243 -1.46 -9.00 -3.35
CA THR A 243 -2.02 -8.11 -2.31
C THR A 243 -3.54 -8.06 -2.32
N ALA A 244 -4.16 -7.79 -3.46
CA ALA A 244 -5.58 -7.48 -3.54
C ALA A 244 -6.23 -8.00 -4.82
N ILE A 245 -7.56 -8.08 -4.79
CA ILE A 245 -8.42 -8.33 -5.95
C ILE A 245 -9.40 -7.16 -6.13
N ALA A 246 -9.88 -6.94 -7.34
CA ALA A 246 -11.01 -6.04 -7.55
C ALA A 246 -12.30 -6.76 -7.12
N ALA A 247 -12.99 -6.24 -6.12
CA ALA A 247 -14.24 -6.85 -5.58
C ALA A 247 -15.35 -7.00 -6.64
N GLN A 248 -15.30 -6.24 -7.73
CA GLN A 248 -16.31 -6.22 -8.80
C GLN A 248 -15.86 -6.88 -10.11
N GLY A 249 -14.68 -7.53 -10.17
CA GLY A 249 -14.14 -8.10 -11.39
C GLY A 249 -13.45 -9.44 -11.17
N GLN A 250 -13.95 -10.51 -11.79
CA GLN A 250 -13.24 -11.79 -11.83
C GLN A 250 -12.00 -11.66 -12.73
N GLY A 251 -10.87 -12.27 -12.32
CA GLY A 251 -9.64 -12.25 -13.11
C GLY A 251 -8.86 -10.92 -13.04
N ILE A 252 -9.09 -10.09 -12.01
CA ILE A 252 -8.33 -8.86 -11.79
C ILE A 252 -7.63 -8.95 -10.44
N GLY A 253 -6.37 -9.36 -10.46
CA GLY A 253 -5.49 -9.40 -9.31
C GLY A 253 -4.48 -8.25 -9.33
N PHE A 254 -4.02 -7.86 -8.15
CA PHE A 254 -3.03 -6.80 -7.95
C PHE A 254 -1.88 -7.29 -7.08
N ALA A 255 -0.66 -6.96 -7.50
CA ALA A 255 0.56 -7.23 -6.74
C ALA A 255 1.39 -5.96 -6.56
N VAL A 256 1.96 -5.79 -5.37
CA VAL A 256 2.95 -4.72 -5.10
C VAL A 256 4.24 -5.05 -5.86
N PRO A 257 4.81 -4.13 -6.65
CA PRO A 257 6.07 -4.36 -7.37
C PRO A 257 7.21 -4.69 -6.42
N ILE A 258 8.03 -5.69 -6.77
CA ILE A 258 9.13 -6.12 -5.90
C ILE A 258 10.22 -5.04 -5.71
N ASN A 259 10.41 -4.15 -6.68
CA ASN A 259 11.37 -3.05 -6.52
C ASN A 259 10.98 -2.13 -5.35
N LEU A 260 9.66 -1.86 -5.17
CA LEU A 260 9.19 -1.10 -4.02
C LEU A 260 9.55 -1.79 -2.68
N ALA A 261 9.38 -3.12 -2.60
CA ALA A 261 9.76 -3.88 -1.42
C ALA A 261 11.29 -3.84 -1.17
N LYS A 262 12.10 -3.90 -2.24
CA LYS A 262 13.57 -3.80 -2.15
C LYS A 262 14.01 -2.43 -1.63
N ASP A 263 13.37 -1.37 -2.09
CA ASP A 263 13.71 0.01 -1.69
C ASP A 263 13.50 0.24 -0.20
N ILE A 264 12.45 -0.34 0.38
CA ILE A 264 12.10 -0.15 1.80
C ILE A 264 12.73 -1.21 2.74
N LEU A 265 13.30 -2.30 2.19
CA LEU A 265 13.83 -3.43 2.99
C LEU A 265 14.85 -2.99 4.04
N LYS A 266 15.76 -2.09 3.68
CA LYS A 266 16.80 -1.58 4.58
C LYS A 266 16.19 -0.86 5.78
N ASP A 267 15.21 -0.01 5.54
CA ASP A 267 14.53 0.76 6.58
C ASP A 267 13.70 -0.17 7.48
N LEU A 268 12.96 -1.13 6.90
CA LEU A 268 12.20 -2.12 7.66
C LEU A 268 13.10 -2.96 8.58
N LYS A 269 14.30 -3.37 8.11
CA LYS A 269 15.26 -4.12 8.92
C LYS A 269 15.88 -3.28 10.03
N ALA A 270 16.26 -2.03 9.73
CA ALA A 270 17.06 -1.20 10.63
C ALA A 270 16.20 -0.39 11.61
N LYS A 271 15.03 0.11 11.17
CA LYS A 271 14.21 1.06 11.91
C LYS A 271 12.84 0.50 12.31
N GLY A 272 12.38 -0.58 11.65
CA GLY A 272 11.05 -1.15 11.84
C GLY A 272 9.94 -0.37 11.11
N HIS A 273 10.24 0.73 10.47
CA HIS A 273 9.34 1.57 9.68
C HIS A 273 10.08 2.23 8.52
N VAL A 274 9.34 2.76 7.56
CA VAL A 274 9.90 3.40 6.36
C VAL A 274 9.93 4.91 6.55
N THR A 275 11.11 5.51 6.38
CA THR A 275 11.26 6.97 6.32
C THR A 275 11.10 7.46 4.88
N ARG A 276 10.36 8.54 4.69
CA ARG A 276 10.04 9.07 3.36
C ARG A 276 10.43 10.54 3.23
N GLY A 277 10.90 10.88 2.04
CA GLY A 277 11.12 12.27 1.67
C GLY A 277 9.82 13.08 1.74
N TRP A 278 9.96 14.37 2.00
CA TRP A 278 8.87 15.32 2.14
C TRP A 278 9.23 16.67 1.53
N LEU A 279 8.26 17.33 0.87
CA LEU A 279 8.42 18.68 0.35
C LEU A 279 7.56 19.72 1.09
N GLY A 280 6.48 19.29 1.72
CA GLY A 280 5.53 20.19 2.39
C GLY A 280 4.57 20.86 1.43
N LEU A 281 3.95 20.06 0.55
CA LEU A 281 2.98 20.50 -0.46
C LEU A 281 1.68 19.70 -0.37
N ALA A 282 0.55 20.37 -0.65
CA ALA A 282 -0.66 19.72 -1.11
C ALA A 282 -0.75 19.88 -2.63
N ILE A 283 -0.98 18.79 -3.33
CA ILE A 283 -0.99 18.72 -4.79
C ILE A 283 -2.28 18.13 -5.32
N GLN A 284 -2.61 18.44 -6.55
CA GLN A 284 -3.77 17.89 -7.26
C GLN A 284 -3.45 17.63 -8.72
N ASP A 285 -4.22 16.72 -9.33
CA ASP A 285 -4.11 16.43 -10.76
C ASP A 285 -4.65 17.57 -11.59
N ILE A 286 -4.12 17.72 -12.80
CA ILE A 286 -4.49 18.74 -13.76
C ILE A 286 -5.66 18.22 -14.60
N THR A 287 -6.84 18.82 -14.41
CA THR A 287 -8.01 18.52 -15.24
C THR A 287 -7.86 19.14 -16.64
N PRO A 288 -8.63 18.68 -17.67
CA PRO A 288 -8.63 19.30 -19.00
C PRO A 288 -8.86 20.80 -18.95
N ASP A 289 -9.91 21.23 -18.22
CA ASP A 289 -10.28 22.64 -18.10
C ASP A 289 -9.18 23.49 -17.43
N MET A 290 -8.47 22.90 -16.44
CA MET A 290 -7.32 23.55 -15.83
C MET A 290 -6.16 23.71 -16.82
N ALA A 291 -5.87 22.68 -17.62
CA ALA A 291 -4.80 22.75 -18.62
C ALA A 291 -5.06 23.86 -19.66
N ASP A 292 -6.31 23.96 -20.12
CA ASP A 292 -6.71 25.00 -21.08
C ASP A 292 -6.59 26.41 -20.47
N ASN A 293 -7.08 26.60 -19.24
CA ASN A 293 -6.98 27.90 -18.54
C ASN A 293 -5.56 28.30 -18.20
N LEU A 294 -4.71 27.34 -17.85
CA LEU A 294 -3.30 27.54 -17.55
C LEU A 294 -2.41 27.55 -18.82
N LYS A 295 -3.01 27.39 -20.01
CA LYS A 295 -2.33 27.36 -21.33
C LYS A 295 -1.21 26.34 -21.38
N LEU A 296 -1.40 25.18 -20.78
CA LEU A 296 -0.45 24.10 -20.79
C LEU A 296 -0.46 23.35 -22.13
N LYS A 297 0.71 22.90 -22.59
CA LYS A 297 0.83 22.09 -23.80
C LYS A 297 0.21 20.69 -23.62
N ASP A 298 0.24 20.17 -22.41
CA ASP A 298 -0.33 18.89 -22.03
C ASP A 298 -0.72 18.90 -20.53
N ARG A 299 -1.28 17.81 -20.03
CA ARG A 299 -1.75 17.67 -18.64
C ARG A 299 -0.73 17.00 -17.71
N ARG A 300 0.52 16.87 -18.15
CA ARG A 300 1.57 16.26 -17.32
C ARG A 300 1.98 17.19 -16.21
N GLY A 301 2.28 16.57 -15.07
CA GLY A 301 2.69 17.28 -13.86
C GLY A 301 1.68 17.23 -12.74
N ALA A 302 2.01 17.89 -11.65
CA ALA A 302 1.17 18.02 -10.48
C ALA A 302 1.01 19.49 -10.11
N LEU A 303 -0.23 19.95 -10.01
CA LEU A 303 -0.55 21.34 -9.63
C LEU A 303 -0.40 21.49 -8.10
N VAL A 304 0.37 22.48 -7.67
CA VAL A 304 0.52 22.83 -6.25
C VAL A 304 -0.72 23.62 -5.81
N GLY A 305 -1.55 22.98 -5.01
CA GLY A 305 -2.72 23.62 -4.41
C GLY A 305 -2.39 24.43 -3.16
N GLN A 306 -1.44 23.94 -2.34
CA GLN A 306 -1.01 24.61 -1.11
C GLN A 306 0.46 24.32 -0.81
N VAL A 307 1.14 25.29 -0.25
CA VAL A 307 2.51 25.16 0.30
C VAL A 307 2.43 25.34 1.81
N PHE A 308 2.97 24.39 2.58
CA PHE A 308 2.94 24.47 4.03
C PHE A 308 4.06 25.38 4.54
N PRO A 309 3.76 26.39 5.37
CA PRO A 309 4.73 27.35 5.86
C PRO A 309 5.88 26.70 6.64
N GLY A 310 7.12 27.12 6.36
CA GLY A 310 8.34 26.63 6.99
C GLY A 310 8.81 25.27 6.53
N GLU A 311 8.08 24.60 5.63
CA GLU A 311 8.44 23.33 5.04
C GLU A 311 9.43 23.50 3.85
N PRO A 312 10.05 22.43 3.34
CA PRO A 312 11.06 22.50 2.28
C PRO A 312 10.68 23.31 1.05
N ALA A 313 9.48 23.13 0.53
CA ALA A 313 9.01 23.82 -0.66
C ALA A 313 8.81 25.34 -0.43
N ASP A 314 8.30 25.74 0.76
CA ASP A 314 8.16 27.13 1.14
C ASP A 314 9.53 27.84 1.20
N LYS A 315 10.52 27.20 1.84
CA LYS A 315 11.89 27.70 1.91
C LYS A 315 12.56 27.83 0.54
N ALA A 316 12.16 27.00 -0.41
CA ALA A 316 12.64 27.03 -1.78
C ALA A 316 11.90 28.05 -2.67
N GLY A 317 10.81 28.67 -2.18
CA GLY A 317 10.04 29.67 -2.92
C GLY A 317 9.05 29.05 -3.93
N ILE A 318 8.67 27.79 -3.78
CA ILE A 318 7.54 27.18 -4.50
C ILE A 318 6.26 27.79 -3.97
N LYS A 319 5.27 28.04 -4.85
CA LYS A 319 4.02 28.71 -4.53
C LYS A 319 2.81 27.90 -4.99
N ALA A 320 1.67 28.17 -4.37
CA ALA A 320 0.40 27.67 -4.92
C ALA A 320 0.19 28.19 -6.34
N GLY A 321 -0.28 27.35 -7.23
CA GLY A 321 -0.39 27.61 -8.67
C GLY A 321 0.80 27.16 -9.52
N ASP A 322 1.94 26.79 -8.92
CA ASP A 322 3.05 26.17 -9.64
C ASP A 322 2.66 24.75 -10.11
N ILE A 323 3.18 24.34 -11.25
CA ILE A 323 3.01 22.99 -11.78
C ILE A 323 4.36 22.28 -11.75
N ILE A 324 4.50 21.22 -10.97
CA ILE A 324 5.72 20.42 -10.90
C ILE A 324 5.73 19.45 -12.07
N ILE A 325 6.69 19.59 -12.99
CA ILE A 325 6.83 18.78 -14.20
C ILE A 325 8.01 17.81 -14.14
N ALA A 326 9.01 18.05 -13.29
CA ALA A 326 10.11 17.14 -13.06
C ALA A 326 10.71 17.34 -11.66
N ILE A 327 11.31 16.30 -11.09
CA ILE A 327 12.04 16.35 -9.82
C ILE A 327 13.22 15.39 -9.83
N ALA A 328 14.39 15.86 -9.39
CA ALA A 328 15.65 15.08 -9.40
C ALA A 328 15.94 14.44 -10.76
N GLY A 329 15.71 15.17 -11.84
CA GLY A 329 15.90 14.73 -13.23
C GLY A 329 14.86 13.74 -13.76
N ARG A 330 13.84 13.38 -12.96
CA ARG A 330 12.76 12.46 -13.36
C ARG A 330 11.51 13.26 -13.73
N PRO A 331 10.90 13.00 -14.90
CA PRO A 331 9.64 13.65 -15.28
C PRO A 331 8.52 13.24 -14.34
N VAL A 332 7.54 14.14 -14.17
CA VAL A 332 6.33 13.92 -13.37
C VAL A 332 5.14 13.92 -14.33
N GLN A 333 4.40 12.81 -14.36
CA GLN A 333 3.22 12.67 -15.22
C GLN A 333 1.93 13.09 -14.47
N ASP A 334 1.85 12.74 -13.18
CA ASP A 334 0.67 12.95 -12.33
C ASP A 334 1.10 13.10 -10.85
N THR A 335 0.12 13.32 -9.98
CA THR A 335 0.32 13.46 -8.53
C THR A 335 0.86 12.18 -7.89
N HIS A 336 0.43 11.01 -8.34
CA HIS A 336 0.89 9.72 -7.79
C HIS A 336 2.38 9.48 -8.10
N GLU A 337 2.81 9.83 -9.31
CA GLU A 337 4.22 9.72 -9.67
C GLU A 337 5.09 10.69 -8.85
N LEU A 338 4.64 11.96 -8.68
CA LEU A 338 5.33 12.91 -7.83
C LEU A 338 5.46 12.40 -6.39
N LEU A 339 4.37 11.89 -5.81
CA LEU A 339 4.40 11.33 -4.44
C LEU A 339 5.41 10.19 -4.30
N ARG A 340 5.46 9.26 -5.28
CA ARG A 340 6.42 8.15 -5.27
C ARG A 340 7.86 8.63 -5.41
N ILE A 341 8.12 9.56 -6.33
CA ILE A 341 9.47 10.10 -6.50
C ILE A 341 9.92 10.79 -5.22
N VAL A 342 9.10 11.68 -4.66
CA VAL A 342 9.41 12.42 -3.44
C VAL A 342 9.65 11.48 -2.26
N ALA A 343 8.80 10.45 -2.09
CA ALA A 343 8.94 9.48 -1.01
C ALA A 343 10.28 8.72 -1.05
N ALA A 344 10.82 8.49 -2.24
CA ALA A 344 12.10 7.78 -2.45
C ALA A 344 13.33 8.70 -2.36
N LEU A 345 13.15 10.03 -2.24
CA LEU A 345 14.27 10.95 -2.17
C LEU A 345 15.02 10.84 -0.83
N PRO A 346 16.35 10.92 -0.84
CA PRO A 346 17.14 10.97 0.39
C PRO A 346 16.80 12.23 1.20
N ILE A 347 16.59 12.07 2.50
CA ILE A 347 16.26 13.15 3.42
C ILE A 347 17.48 14.07 3.62
N GLY A 348 17.25 15.37 3.70
CA GLY A 348 18.31 16.41 3.90
C GLY A 348 19.18 16.67 2.68
N LYS A 349 18.82 16.12 1.51
CA LYS A 349 19.56 16.35 0.26
C LYS A 349 18.91 17.42 -0.60
N LYS A 350 19.75 18.21 -1.27
CA LYS A 350 19.29 19.16 -2.29
C LYS A 350 18.88 18.39 -3.54
N VAL A 351 17.69 18.71 -4.04
CA VAL A 351 17.16 18.19 -5.32
C VAL A 351 16.62 19.36 -6.14
N VAL A 352 16.71 19.25 -7.45
CA VAL A 352 16.12 20.22 -8.37
C VAL A 352 14.68 19.81 -8.65
N VAL A 353 13.75 20.72 -8.41
CA VAL A 353 12.34 20.64 -8.77
C VAL A 353 12.10 21.60 -9.92
N ARG A 354 11.70 21.06 -11.07
CA ARG A 354 11.32 21.88 -12.23
C ARG A 354 9.83 22.16 -12.17
N ILE A 355 9.50 23.43 -12.17
CA ILE A 355 8.12 23.92 -12.13
C ILE A 355 7.80 24.75 -13.39
N VAL A 356 6.52 24.81 -13.72
CA VAL A 356 5.97 25.83 -14.64
C VAL A 356 5.22 26.86 -13.78
N ARG A 357 5.60 28.13 -13.89
CA ARG A 357 4.97 29.29 -13.27
C ARG A 357 4.76 30.35 -14.33
N ASP A 358 3.53 30.83 -14.49
CA ASP A 358 3.15 31.85 -15.48
C ASP A 358 3.60 31.47 -16.92
N GLY A 359 3.52 30.17 -17.25
CA GLY A 359 3.91 29.62 -18.55
C GLY A 359 5.41 29.48 -18.78
N GLN A 360 6.26 29.76 -17.78
CA GLN A 360 7.73 29.66 -17.85
C GLN A 360 8.22 28.51 -16.97
N GLU A 361 9.17 27.73 -17.50
CA GLU A 361 9.87 26.70 -16.73
C GLU A 361 10.93 27.34 -15.82
N ASN A 362 10.96 26.93 -14.56
CA ASN A 362 11.93 27.37 -13.56
C ASN A 362 12.44 26.17 -12.77
N ASP A 363 13.74 26.14 -12.51
CA ASP A 363 14.37 25.15 -11.65
C ASP A 363 14.53 25.69 -10.23
N MET A 364 13.95 24.97 -9.26
CA MET A 364 13.96 25.32 -7.84
C MET A 364 14.80 24.32 -7.07
N GLU A 365 15.81 24.79 -6.30
CA GLU A 365 16.57 23.93 -5.39
C GLU A 365 15.80 23.74 -4.09
N VAL A 366 15.42 22.48 -3.79
CA VAL A 366 14.70 22.12 -2.55
C VAL A 366 15.54 21.17 -1.72
N VAL A 367 15.68 21.44 -0.44
CA VAL A 367 16.27 20.48 0.52
C VAL A 367 15.15 19.60 1.05
N THR A 368 15.19 18.30 0.73
CA THR A 368 14.14 17.36 1.12
C THR A 368 14.04 17.24 2.65
N GLY A 369 12.83 17.30 3.17
CA GLY A 369 12.50 17.01 4.57
C GLY A 369 12.18 15.52 4.77
N GLU A 370 11.95 15.15 6.01
CA GLU A 370 11.38 13.85 6.38
C GLU A 370 9.86 14.00 6.55
N ARG A 371 9.09 13.11 5.90
CA ARG A 371 7.66 13.01 6.15
C ARG A 371 7.45 12.46 7.55
N LYS A 372 6.94 13.29 8.45
CA LYS A 372 6.55 12.82 9.78
C LYS A 372 5.40 11.84 9.63
N ASP A 373 5.54 10.66 10.21
CA ASP A 373 4.51 9.64 10.15
C ASP A 373 3.19 10.18 10.70
N ALA A 374 2.08 9.82 10.07
CA ALA A 374 0.75 10.09 10.60
C ALA A 374 0.57 9.58 12.05
N ARG A 375 1.45 8.68 12.51
CA ARG A 375 1.52 8.24 13.91
C ARG A 375 2.08 9.30 14.86
N GLU A 376 3.05 10.12 14.46
CA GLU A 376 3.49 11.25 15.29
C GLU A 376 2.43 12.35 15.29
N MET A 377 1.76 12.58 14.14
CA MET A 377 0.60 13.47 14.07
C MET A 377 -0.63 12.87 14.79
N ALA A 378 -0.85 11.56 14.69
CA ALA A 378 -1.93 10.85 15.39
C ALA A 378 -1.61 10.61 16.88
N ALA A 379 -0.35 10.55 17.29
CA ALA A 379 0.00 10.53 18.72
C ALA A 379 -0.41 11.83 19.39
N GLY A 380 -0.18 12.98 18.74
CA GLY A 380 -0.74 14.26 19.17
C GLY A 380 -2.27 14.26 19.14
N GLY A 381 -2.90 13.80 18.06
CA GLY A 381 -4.35 13.70 17.92
C GLY A 381 -4.99 12.69 18.88
N LYS A 382 -4.37 11.54 19.08
CA LYS A 382 -4.86 10.52 20.03
C LYS A 382 -4.72 10.97 21.49
N LEU A 383 -3.68 11.73 21.80
CA LEU A 383 -3.54 12.37 23.12
C LEU A 383 -4.60 13.46 23.33
N VAL A 384 -4.90 14.25 22.31
CA VAL A 384 -5.98 15.26 22.32
C VAL A 384 -7.34 14.59 22.52
N GLU A 385 -7.58 13.48 21.83
CA GLU A 385 -8.79 12.66 21.97
C GLU A 385 -8.89 12.02 23.37
N GLN A 386 -7.77 11.56 23.93
CA GLN A 386 -7.70 11.06 25.32
C GLN A 386 -7.95 12.16 26.36
N MET A 387 -7.60 13.39 26.06
CA MET A 387 -7.95 14.56 26.90
C MET A 387 -9.42 14.95 26.76
N GLY A 388 -10.14 14.40 25.79
CA GLY A 388 -11.55 14.62 25.54
C GLY A 388 -11.89 15.98 24.96
N MET A 389 -11.04 16.52 24.08
CA MET A 389 -11.30 17.76 23.36
C MET A 389 -11.06 17.61 21.87
N THR A 390 -11.75 18.42 21.08
CA THR A 390 -11.53 18.55 19.64
C THR A 390 -10.97 19.96 19.37
N LEU A 391 -9.88 20.03 18.63
CA LEU A 391 -9.18 21.27 18.33
C LEU A 391 -9.32 21.61 16.85
N GLN A 392 -9.31 22.92 16.55
CA GLN A 392 -9.38 23.46 15.19
C GLN A 392 -8.38 24.63 15.07
N GLU A 393 -7.69 24.71 13.94
CA GLU A 393 -6.84 25.86 13.62
C GLU A 393 -7.68 27.11 13.41
N ILE A 394 -7.18 28.24 13.91
CA ILE A 394 -7.80 29.54 13.70
C ILE A 394 -7.40 30.06 12.33
N THR A 395 -8.38 30.24 11.44
CA THR A 395 -8.13 30.85 10.13
C THR A 395 -7.79 32.36 10.30
N PRO A 396 -7.09 32.97 9.32
CA PRO A 396 -6.80 34.42 9.36
C PRO A 396 -8.06 35.29 9.47
N GLU A 397 -9.18 34.82 8.93
CA GLU A 397 -10.48 35.50 9.05
C GLU A 397 -11.03 35.40 10.49
N MET A 398 -10.98 34.19 11.08
CA MET A 398 -11.34 34.02 12.50
C MET A 398 -10.45 34.81 13.42
N ALA A 399 -9.14 34.85 13.16
CA ALA A 399 -8.20 35.65 13.97
C ALA A 399 -8.54 37.12 13.97
N ARG A 400 -8.86 37.70 12.80
CA ARG A 400 -9.31 39.12 12.68
C ARG A 400 -10.59 39.37 13.46
N ASN A 401 -11.58 38.49 13.37
CA ASN A 401 -12.86 38.63 14.06
C ASN A 401 -12.73 38.49 15.59
N LEU A 402 -11.71 37.75 16.05
CA LEU A 402 -11.43 37.52 17.48
C LEU A 402 -10.39 38.46 18.05
N GLY A 403 -9.92 39.45 17.26
CA GLY A 403 -8.89 40.43 17.72
C GLY A 403 -7.55 39.75 18.06
N LEU A 404 -7.21 38.66 17.40
CA LEU A 404 -5.96 37.93 17.59
C LEU A 404 -4.94 38.26 16.50
N PRO A 405 -3.63 38.11 16.76
CA PRO A 405 -2.63 38.13 15.70
C PRO A 405 -3.00 37.11 14.60
N GLU A 406 -2.64 37.38 13.34
CA GLU A 406 -2.94 36.49 12.20
C GLU A 406 -2.49 35.01 12.38
N LYS A 407 -1.54 34.80 13.30
CA LYS A 407 -1.10 33.47 13.77
C LYS A 407 -1.22 33.44 15.27
N GLY A 408 -2.37 33.06 15.82
CA GLY A 408 -2.58 33.15 17.24
C GLY A 408 -3.46 32.07 17.85
N GLY A 409 -2.87 30.90 18.12
CA GLY A 409 -3.51 29.87 18.92
C GLY A 409 -4.35 28.85 18.12
N ILE A 410 -4.98 27.97 18.85
CA ILE A 410 -5.93 26.98 18.36
C ILE A 410 -7.22 27.06 19.18
N VAL A 411 -8.36 26.88 18.53
CA VAL A 411 -9.67 26.91 19.20
C VAL A 411 -10.12 25.51 19.58
N ILE A 412 -10.68 25.37 20.77
CA ILE A 412 -11.37 24.15 21.20
C ILE A 412 -12.76 24.19 20.60
N SER A 413 -13.03 23.29 19.61
CA SER A 413 -14.33 23.21 18.95
C SER A 413 -15.34 22.34 19.72
N ARG A 414 -14.85 21.42 20.57
CA ARG A 414 -15.68 20.56 21.39
C ARG A 414 -14.91 20.10 22.64
N VAL A 415 -15.61 19.95 23.76
CA VAL A 415 -15.16 19.25 24.97
C VAL A 415 -16.14 18.11 25.25
N ASN A 416 -15.62 16.91 25.45
CA ASN A 416 -16.42 15.73 25.72
C ASN A 416 -16.86 15.71 27.20
N PRO A 417 -18.10 15.32 27.53
CA PRO A 417 -18.54 15.13 28.90
C PRO A 417 -17.69 14.10 29.64
N ASN A 418 -17.48 14.33 30.95
CA ASN A 418 -16.68 13.48 31.84
C ASN A 418 -15.25 13.22 31.36
N SER A 419 -14.66 14.19 30.71
CA SER A 419 -13.28 14.14 30.18
C SER A 419 -12.31 14.98 31.03
N PRO A 420 -10.99 14.67 30.96
CA PRO A 420 -9.97 15.52 31.58
C PRO A 420 -10.05 17.01 31.19
N ALA A 421 -10.46 17.30 29.96
CA ALA A 421 -10.65 18.67 29.48
C ALA A 421 -11.84 19.36 30.20
N GLU A 422 -12.96 18.67 30.41
CA GLU A 422 -14.09 19.19 31.17
C GLU A 422 -13.73 19.38 32.63
N GLU A 423 -13.06 18.39 33.24
CA GLU A 423 -12.59 18.49 34.65
C GLU A 423 -11.62 19.68 34.86
N ALA A 424 -10.80 19.97 33.83
CA ALA A 424 -9.92 21.15 33.83
C ALA A 424 -10.68 22.46 33.64
N GLY A 425 -11.98 22.44 33.38
CA GLY A 425 -12.83 23.61 33.15
C GLY A 425 -12.70 24.20 31.74
N LEU A 426 -12.14 23.45 30.77
CA LEU A 426 -12.10 23.86 29.37
C LEU A 426 -13.50 23.83 28.76
N LYS A 427 -13.77 24.73 27.80
CA LYS A 427 -15.04 24.85 27.10
C LYS A 427 -14.84 24.99 25.60
N ALA A 428 -15.85 24.62 24.83
CA ALA A 428 -15.88 24.98 23.41
C ALA A 428 -15.85 26.49 23.23
N GLY A 429 -15.04 26.99 22.31
CA GLY A 429 -14.77 28.42 22.10
C GLY A 429 -13.50 28.92 22.81
N ASP A 430 -12.92 28.17 23.74
CA ASP A 430 -11.63 28.55 24.35
C ASP A 430 -10.51 28.50 23.31
N ILE A 431 -9.61 29.49 23.35
CA ILE A 431 -8.45 29.57 22.47
C ILE A 431 -7.20 29.26 23.28
N ILE A 432 -6.47 28.21 22.93
CA ILE A 432 -5.21 27.85 23.58
C ILE A 432 -4.09 28.71 22.99
N LEU A 433 -3.49 29.59 23.82
CA LEU A 433 -2.41 30.46 23.43
C LEU A 433 -1.04 29.93 23.84
N LYS A 434 -0.95 29.19 24.98
CA LYS A 434 0.29 28.55 25.43
C LYS A 434 -0.02 27.20 26.06
N VAL A 435 0.94 26.27 25.89
CA VAL A 435 1.01 25.03 26.67
C VAL A 435 2.32 25.08 27.44
N ASN A 436 2.25 24.93 28.76
CA ASN A 436 3.38 25.14 29.65
C ASN A 436 3.97 26.55 29.42
N ARG A 437 5.19 26.64 28.87
CA ARG A 437 5.84 27.94 28.57
C ARG A 437 5.93 28.19 27.06
N ALA A 438 5.53 27.23 26.23
CA ALA A 438 5.59 27.34 24.79
C ALA A 438 4.37 28.11 24.24
N SER A 439 4.59 29.08 23.39
CA SER A 439 3.53 29.75 22.63
C SER A 439 3.01 28.82 21.54
N ILE A 440 1.68 28.79 21.38
CA ILE A 440 0.97 27.97 20.41
C ILE A 440 0.43 28.89 19.33
N GLN A 441 0.95 28.75 18.11
CA GLN A 441 0.49 29.50 16.93
C GLN A 441 -0.38 28.67 16.00
N GLY A 442 -0.37 27.34 16.16
CA GLY A 442 -1.15 26.41 15.35
C GLY A 442 -1.09 24.98 15.91
N MET A 443 -1.75 24.05 15.23
CA MET A 443 -1.87 22.65 15.65
C MET A 443 -0.51 21.97 15.81
N LYS A 444 0.46 22.32 14.96
CA LYS A 444 1.82 21.77 15.04
C LYS A 444 2.51 22.11 16.35
N ASP A 445 2.50 23.39 16.77
CA ASP A 445 3.15 23.82 18.01
C ASP A 445 2.54 23.09 19.20
N PHE A 446 1.21 22.95 19.18
CA PHE A 446 0.49 22.24 20.21
C PHE A 446 0.91 20.75 20.28
N THR A 447 0.89 20.04 19.16
CA THR A 447 1.24 18.60 19.12
C THR A 447 2.70 18.36 19.48
N ASP A 448 3.61 19.24 19.05
CA ASP A 448 5.04 19.16 19.38
C ASP A 448 5.26 19.37 20.89
N GLU A 449 4.57 20.34 21.51
CA GLU A 449 4.70 20.59 22.94
C GLU A 449 4.06 19.49 23.79
N ILE A 450 2.91 18.96 23.37
CA ILE A 450 2.28 17.81 24.02
C ILE A 450 3.20 16.58 23.98
N ALA A 451 3.90 16.36 22.87
CA ALA A 451 4.85 15.26 22.72
C ALA A 451 6.08 15.43 23.63
N ARG A 452 6.67 16.66 23.68
CA ARG A 452 7.78 16.99 24.58
C ARG A 452 7.42 16.82 26.05
N SER A 453 6.19 17.16 26.39
CA SER A 453 5.66 17.07 27.76
C SER A 453 5.10 15.67 28.09
N SER A 454 5.42 14.63 27.30
CA SER A 454 4.84 13.27 27.44
C SER A 454 5.03 12.63 28.80
N LYS A 455 6.06 13.01 29.56
CA LYS A 455 6.36 12.52 30.91
C LYS A 455 5.68 13.32 32.04
N GLN A 456 5.00 14.41 31.72
CA GLN A 456 4.31 15.27 32.71
C GLN A 456 2.88 14.76 32.89
N GLU A 457 2.43 14.62 34.14
CA GLU A 457 1.06 14.23 34.48
C GLU A 457 0.06 15.37 34.27
N THR A 458 0.53 16.61 34.27
CA THR A 458 -0.29 17.82 34.14
C THR A 458 0.31 18.78 33.12
N LEU A 459 -0.55 19.45 32.39
CA LEU A 459 -0.21 20.52 31.44
C LEU A 459 -0.80 21.82 31.91
N LEU A 460 -0.01 22.90 31.90
CA LEU A 460 -0.49 24.24 32.18
C LEU A 460 -0.89 24.92 30.87
N LEU A 461 -2.15 25.22 30.69
CA LEU A 461 -2.69 25.88 29.51
C LEU A 461 -2.95 27.34 29.80
N LEU A 462 -2.48 28.26 28.96
CA LEU A 462 -2.97 29.64 28.90
C LEU A 462 -4.02 29.70 27.82
N ILE A 463 -5.25 29.98 28.20
CA ILE A 463 -6.36 30.10 27.26
C ILE A 463 -6.91 31.53 27.24
N LYS A 464 -7.50 31.90 26.10
CA LYS A 464 -8.38 33.07 25.99
C LYS A 464 -9.82 32.57 25.88
N ARG A 465 -10.68 33.03 26.76
CA ARG A 465 -12.12 32.79 26.76
C ARG A 465 -12.82 34.14 26.65
N GLU A 466 -13.51 34.38 25.59
CA GLU A 466 -14.06 35.71 25.27
C GLU A 466 -12.95 36.80 25.36
N ASP A 467 -13.04 37.76 26.24
CA ASP A 467 -12.04 38.85 26.43
C ASP A 467 -11.05 38.56 27.56
N ALA A 468 -11.19 37.48 28.29
CA ALA A 468 -10.32 37.14 29.42
C ALA A 468 -9.29 36.06 29.08
N THR A 469 -8.06 36.24 29.59
CA THR A 469 -7.04 35.17 29.57
C THR A 469 -6.91 34.57 30.96
N MET A 470 -6.81 33.23 31.01
CA MET A 470 -6.66 32.49 32.26
C MET A 470 -5.77 31.27 32.10
N PHE A 471 -5.17 30.86 33.20
CA PHE A 471 -4.45 29.58 33.25
C PHE A 471 -5.35 28.49 33.77
N LEU A 472 -5.32 27.34 33.08
CA LEU A 472 -5.97 26.11 33.50
C LEU A 472 -4.96 24.97 33.54
N THR A 473 -5.14 24.05 34.48
CA THR A 473 -4.29 22.84 34.58
C THR A 473 -5.08 21.61 34.08
N LEU A 474 -4.58 21.02 32.99
CA LEU A 474 -5.16 19.84 32.40
C LEU A 474 -4.40 18.59 32.87
N ARG A 475 -5.06 17.70 33.59
CA ARG A 475 -4.48 16.39 33.93
C ARG A 475 -4.63 15.44 32.76
N ARG A 476 -3.56 14.69 32.48
CA ARG A 476 -3.64 13.58 31.51
C ARG A 476 -4.38 12.44 32.18
N GLY A 477 -5.42 11.94 31.54
CA GLY A 477 -6.12 10.75 32.06
C GLY A 477 -5.13 9.59 32.22
N ASN A 478 -5.10 8.99 33.40
CA ASN A 478 -4.33 7.78 33.65
C ASN A 478 -4.90 6.64 32.78
N ASN A 479 -4.09 6.08 31.90
CA ASN A 479 -4.34 4.75 31.37
C ASN A 479 -4.28 3.74 32.54
N LYS A 480 -5.43 3.38 33.12
CA LYS A 480 -5.58 2.13 33.85
C LYS A 480 -6.03 1.01 32.92
#